data_1f9ab4714f334c2f7e089956040f522c
#
_entry.id   1f9ab4714f334c2f7e089956040f522c
#
_cell.length_a   1.000
_cell.length_b   1.000
_cell.length_c   1.000
_cell.angle_alpha   90.00
_cell.angle_beta   90.00
_cell.angle_gamma   90.00
#
_symmetry.space_group_name_H-M   'P 1'
#
loop_
_entity.id
_entity.type
_entity.pdbx_description
1 polymer ?
#
loop_
_entity_poly.entity_id
_entity_poly.type
_entity_poly.pdbx_seq_one_letter_code
_entity_poly.pdbx_strand_id
1 'polypeptide(L)'
;MKKTLIALFLISALLISLTAGAYADTVEPIVPEALRSLVAGKTFTAFIDGFASDEDMEKATLYLQICEQETYVADEIESLEAGDILQTGSDEFLIKAISQDEFGYELTGEYNTLYLYKNEAGYYYAVTETENRFYKNLFLIEVRADSTLRFMDWSDPEADDPTELTLKDLLTRYLNEEIHSFADNTEVTFDENGHLSEILYRYTPWN
;
A
#
# COMPACT_ATOMS: atom_id res chain seq x y z
N MET A 1 19.50 30.90 -0.29
CA MET A 1 18.22 31.28 0.35
C MET A 1 17.33 30.04 0.35
N LYS A 2 17.27 29.34 1.48
CA LYS A 2 16.48 28.12 1.65
C LYS A 2 14.99 28.48 1.73
N LYS A 3 14.17 28.06 0.78
CA LYS A 3 12.72 28.09 0.89
C LYS A 3 12.23 26.76 1.41
N THR A 4 11.85 26.76 2.65
CA THR A 4 11.34 25.69 3.48
C THR A 4 10.04 25.14 2.90
N LEU A 5 10.04 23.87 2.57
CA LEU A 5 8.83 23.09 2.27
C LEU A 5 8.19 22.68 3.61
N ILE A 6 7.35 23.55 4.17
CA ILE A 6 6.51 23.26 5.34
C ILE A 6 5.08 23.21 4.83
N ALA A 7 4.64 22.07 4.33
CA ALA A 7 3.23 21.88 3.97
C ALA A 7 2.71 20.45 4.14
N LEU A 8 3.51 19.49 4.63
CA LEU A 8 3.06 18.09 4.74
C LEU A 8 3.05 17.52 6.17
N PHE A 9 3.30 18.32 7.18
CA PHE A 9 3.38 17.83 8.58
C PHE A 9 2.13 18.08 9.43
N LEU A 10 1.01 18.52 8.86
CA LEU A 10 -0.20 18.89 9.62
C LEU A 10 -1.34 17.85 9.56
N ILE A 11 -1.16 16.71 8.88
CA ILE A 11 -2.21 15.67 8.79
C ILE A 11 -2.02 14.55 9.81
N SER A 12 -0.83 14.37 10.37
CA SER A 12 -0.57 13.26 11.31
C SER A 12 -0.97 13.50 12.77
N ALA A 13 -1.52 14.66 13.11
CA ALA A 13 -1.87 15.00 14.52
C ALA A 13 -3.37 15.00 14.84
N LEU A 14 -4.27 14.63 13.90
CA LEU A 14 -5.72 14.72 14.12
C LEU A 14 -6.44 13.36 14.29
N LEU A 15 -5.72 12.27 14.44
CA LEU A 15 -6.30 10.91 14.46
C LEU A 15 -6.30 10.23 15.82
N ILE A 16 -6.05 10.95 16.92
CA ILE A 16 -6.19 10.38 18.26
C ILE A 16 -7.25 11.13 19.04
N SER A 17 -8.49 10.78 18.87
CA SER A 17 -9.55 10.77 19.86
C SER A 17 -10.93 10.59 19.20
N LEU A 18 -11.43 9.37 19.13
CA LEU A 18 -12.86 9.14 19.12
C LEU A 18 -13.17 7.85 19.90
N THR A 19 -13.62 8.11 21.07
CA THR A 19 -14.12 7.22 22.10
C THR A 19 -15.19 6.27 21.58
N ALA A 20 -15.17 5.07 22.15
CA ALA A 20 -16.25 4.10 22.10
C ALA A 20 -17.63 4.76 22.37
N GLY A 21 -18.47 4.76 21.37
CA GLY A 21 -19.85 5.23 21.42
C GLY A 21 -20.78 4.27 20.71
N ALA A 22 -21.70 3.74 21.45
CA ALA A 22 -22.91 2.96 21.17
C ALA A 22 -23.23 2.62 19.71
N TYR A 23 -23.42 1.34 19.47
CA TYR A 23 -24.01 0.76 18.26
C TYR A 23 -25.39 1.34 17.98
N ALA A 24 -25.54 2.01 16.87
CA ALA A 24 -26.84 2.37 16.29
C ALA A 24 -26.91 1.81 14.86
N ASP A 25 -28.00 1.10 14.61
CA ASP A 25 -28.35 0.37 13.39
C ASP A 25 -28.59 1.29 12.19
N THR A 26 -27.56 1.77 11.53
CA THR A 26 -27.54 2.12 10.11
C THR A 26 -26.09 2.39 9.73
N VAL A 27 -25.45 1.36 9.20
CA VAL A 27 -24.00 1.38 8.98
C VAL A 27 -23.72 1.80 7.55
N GLU A 28 -23.42 3.08 7.33
CA GLU A 28 -22.65 3.48 6.15
C GLU A 28 -21.16 3.19 6.43
N PRO A 29 -20.44 2.61 5.47
CA PRO A 29 -19.00 2.41 5.60
C PRO A 29 -18.30 3.77 5.70
N ILE A 30 -17.68 4.06 6.83
CA ILE A 30 -17.19 5.40 7.12
C ILE A 30 -15.68 5.46 6.91
N VAL A 31 -15.26 5.85 5.73
CA VAL A 31 -14.06 6.66 5.60
C VAL A 31 -14.37 8.00 6.27
N PRO A 32 -13.55 8.54 7.18
CA PRO A 32 -13.77 9.84 7.76
C PRO A 32 -14.09 10.87 6.67
N GLU A 33 -15.14 11.68 6.85
CA GLU A 33 -15.64 12.60 5.81
C GLU A 33 -14.53 13.46 5.19
N ALA A 34 -13.53 13.84 6.00
CA ALA A 34 -12.36 14.58 5.55
C ALA A 34 -11.49 13.82 4.53
N LEU A 35 -11.51 12.48 4.54
CA LEU A 35 -10.73 11.63 3.62
C LEU A 35 -11.54 11.14 2.42
N ARG A 36 -12.86 11.17 2.48
CA ARG A 36 -13.74 10.68 1.40
C ARG A 36 -13.41 11.34 0.05
N SER A 37 -13.24 12.65 0.04
CA SER A 37 -12.88 13.38 -1.19
C SER A 37 -11.47 13.06 -1.71
N LEU A 38 -10.58 12.58 -0.85
CA LEU A 38 -9.23 12.19 -1.24
C LEU A 38 -9.19 10.80 -1.87
N VAL A 39 -10.08 9.90 -1.43
CA VAL A 39 -10.09 8.50 -1.87
C VAL A 39 -11.15 8.20 -2.93
N ALA A 40 -12.19 9.03 -3.06
CA ALA A 40 -13.32 8.82 -3.97
C ALA A 40 -12.87 8.52 -5.42
N GLY A 41 -13.38 7.42 -5.98
CA GLY A 41 -13.10 6.97 -7.34
C GLY A 41 -11.66 6.51 -7.58
N LYS A 42 -10.89 6.21 -6.52
CA LYS A 42 -9.47 5.86 -6.65
C LYS A 42 -9.18 4.45 -6.15
N THR A 43 -8.13 3.88 -6.74
CA THR A 43 -7.49 2.65 -6.29
C THR A 43 -6.15 2.99 -5.65
N PHE A 44 -5.85 2.35 -4.53
CA PHE A 44 -4.60 2.51 -3.81
C PHE A 44 -3.97 1.16 -3.55
N THR A 45 -2.66 1.16 -3.51
CA THR A 45 -1.90 0.10 -2.85
C THR A 45 -2.10 0.20 -1.34
N ALA A 46 -2.36 -0.92 -0.70
CA ALA A 46 -2.61 -0.94 0.73
C ALA A 46 -2.20 -2.29 1.34
N PHE A 47 -2.23 -2.39 2.66
CA PHE A 47 -2.29 -3.68 3.33
C PHE A 47 -3.29 -3.63 4.49
N ILE A 48 -3.81 -4.80 4.83
CA ILE A 48 -4.72 -4.97 5.95
C ILE A 48 -3.85 -5.10 7.21
N ASP A 49 -3.83 -4.05 8.03
CA ASP A 49 -3.08 -4.03 9.30
C ASP A 49 -3.80 -4.84 10.40
N GLY A 50 -5.12 -4.99 10.26
CA GLY A 50 -5.93 -5.79 11.15
C GLY A 50 -7.42 -5.59 10.89
N PHE A 51 -8.23 -6.27 11.70
CA PHE A 51 -9.70 -6.09 11.66
C PHE A 51 -10.36 -6.39 13.01
N ALA A 52 -11.61 -5.90 13.15
CA ALA A 52 -12.54 -6.31 14.20
C ALA A 52 -13.86 -6.70 13.53
N SER A 53 -14.42 -7.88 13.85
CA SER A 53 -15.64 -8.39 13.26
C SER A 53 -16.70 -8.76 14.29
N ASP A 54 -17.96 -8.91 13.85
CA ASP A 54 -18.99 -9.60 14.60
C ASP A 54 -18.75 -11.13 14.63
N GLU A 55 -19.55 -11.85 15.41
CA GLU A 55 -19.38 -13.30 15.57
C GLU A 55 -19.55 -14.07 14.26
N ASP A 56 -20.41 -13.58 13.36
CA ASP A 56 -20.74 -14.24 12.09
C ASP A 56 -19.78 -13.82 10.95
N MET A 57 -18.92 -12.82 11.17
CA MET A 57 -18.02 -12.23 10.17
C MET A 57 -18.76 -11.65 8.94
N GLU A 58 -20.03 -11.24 9.14
CA GLU A 58 -20.81 -10.60 8.08
C GLU A 58 -20.56 -9.09 8.02
N LYS A 59 -20.04 -8.52 9.12
CA LYS A 59 -19.62 -7.13 9.24
C LYS A 59 -18.28 -7.06 9.93
N ALA A 60 -17.43 -6.18 9.44
CA ALA A 60 -16.13 -5.93 10.04
C ALA A 60 -15.73 -4.47 9.93
N THR A 61 -14.84 -4.06 10.82
CA THR A 61 -14.03 -2.87 10.66
C THR A 61 -12.65 -3.32 10.24
N LEU A 62 -12.19 -2.87 9.07
CA LEU A 62 -10.87 -3.14 8.55
C LEU A 62 -9.97 -1.94 8.85
N TYR A 63 -8.75 -2.20 9.28
CA TYR A 63 -7.69 -1.21 9.44
C TYR A 63 -6.77 -1.35 8.22
N LEU A 64 -6.83 -0.35 7.33
CA LEU A 64 -6.07 -0.36 6.08
C LEU A 64 -4.95 0.68 6.14
N GLN A 65 -3.72 0.23 6.00
CA GLN A 65 -2.60 1.12 5.78
C GLN A 65 -2.51 1.42 4.28
N ILE A 66 -2.84 2.64 3.89
CA ILE A 66 -2.71 3.11 2.51
C ILE A 66 -1.25 3.47 2.25
N CYS A 67 -0.74 3.00 1.12
CA CYS A 67 0.65 3.13 0.71
C CYS A 67 0.76 3.75 -0.68
N GLU A 68 1.94 4.28 -0.96
CA GLU A 68 2.36 4.72 -2.28
C GLU A 68 3.72 4.11 -2.61
N GLN A 69 3.88 3.57 -3.82
CA GLN A 69 5.19 3.10 -4.26
C GLN A 69 6.19 4.24 -4.24
N GLU A 70 7.35 4.01 -3.65
CA GLU A 70 8.41 4.99 -3.61
C GLU A 70 9.00 5.21 -5.00
N THR A 71 9.10 6.48 -5.39
CA THR A 71 9.66 6.87 -6.68
C THR A 71 10.65 8.01 -6.53
N TYR A 72 11.62 8.06 -7.44
CA TYR A 72 12.69 9.03 -7.47
C TYR A 72 12.68 9.80 -8.78
N VAL A 73 13.00 11.07 -8.76
CA VAL A 73 13.12 11.87 -9.98
C VAL A 73 14.36 11.48 -10.76
N ALA A 74 14.28 11.57 -12.11
CA ALA A 74 15.36 11.11 -12.97
C ALA A 74 16.70 11.83 -12.67
N ASP A 75 16.68 13.15 -12.51
CA ASP A 75 17.89 13.94 -12.25
C ASP A 75 18.59 13.53 -10.93
N GLU A 76 17.82 13.06 -9.93
CA GLU A 76 18.39 12.56 -8.68
C GLU A 76 19.15 11.26 -8.90
N ILE A 77 18.52 10.30 -9.58
CA ILE A 77 19.13 8.99 -9.85
C ILE A 77 20.31 9.09 -10.84
N GLU A 78 20.15 9.88 -11.90
CA GLU A 78 21.17 10.04 -12.93
C GLU A 78 22.42 10.81 -12.43
N SER A 79 22.33 11.46 -11.27
CA SER A 79 23.43 12.16 -10.61
C SER A 79 24.13 11.37 -9.50
N LEU A 80 23.66 10.15 -9.18
CA LEU A 80 24.25 9.33 -8.13
C LEU A 80 25.66 8.88 -8.45
N GLU A 81 26.51 8.87 -7.43
CA GLU A 81 27.90 8.39 -7.49
C GLU A 81 28.16 7.36 -6.38
N ALA A 82 29.23 6.58 -6.53
CA ALA A 82 29.68 5.69 -5.47
C ALA A 82 30.08 6.51 -4.23
N GLY A 83 29.54 6.15 -3.09
CA GLY A 83 29.66 6.87 -1.82
C GLY A 83 28.41 7.66 -1.42
N ASP A 84 27.47 7.86 -2.33
CA ASP A 84 26.19 8.47 -2.03
C ASP A 84 25.26 7.52 -1.23
N ILE A 85 24.24 8.08 -0.62
CA ILE A 85 23.21 7.36 0.12
C ILE A 85 21.87 7.56 -0.58
N LEU A 86 21.26 6.45 -1.02
CA LEU A 86 19.89 6.45 -1.48
C LEU A 86 18.98 6.08 -0.30
N GLN A 87 17.96 6.90 -0.06
CA GLN A 87 16.95 6.61 0.94
C GLN A 87 15.90 5.70 0.32
N THR A 88 15.65 4.51 0.92
CA THR A 88 14.66 3.53 0.46
C THR A 88 13.74 3.15 1.60
N GLY A 89 12.48 3.59 1.56
CA GLY A 89 11.57 3.41 2.69
C GLY A 89 12.09 4.09 3.95
N SER A 90 12.34 3.29 5.00
CA SER A 90 12.95 3.76 6.26
C SER A 90 14.46 3.58 6.31
N ASP A 91 15.06 2.94 5.30
CA ASP A 91 16.45 2.50 5.32
C ASP A 91 17.35 3.40 4.46
N GLU A 92 18.63 3.43 4.82
CA GLU A 92 19.69 4.10 4.07
C GLU A 92 20.50 3.07 3.30
N PHE A 93 20.55 3.22 1.98
CA PHE A 93 21.36 2.38 1.12
C PHE A 93 22.64 3.11 0.69
N LEU A 94 23.78 2.72 1.27
CA LEU A 94 25.08 3.26 0.88
C LEU A 94 25.59 2.60 -0.41
N ILE A 95 25.72 3.39 -1.45
CA ILE A 95 26.13 2.94 -2.77
C ILE A 95 27.64 2.71 -2.82
N LYS A 96 28.07 1.51 -3.17
CA LYS A 96 29.49 1.14 -3.36
C LYS A 96 29.90 1.16 -4.82
N ALA A 97 28.98 0.76 -5.70
CA ALA A 97 29.19 0.80 -7.15
C ALA A 97 27.86 1.02 -7.86
N ILE A 98 27.94 1.59 -9.05
CA ILE A 98 26.79 1.83 -9.94
C ILE A 98 27.14 1.26 -11.30
N SER A 99 26.23 0.48 -11.86
CA SER A 99 26.23 0.11 -13.28
C SER A 99 24.91 0.51 -13.92
N GLN A 100 24.92 0.72 -15.23
CA GLN A 100 23.73 1.09 -16.00
C GLN A 100 23.64 0.18 -17.23
N ASP A 101 22.43 -0.26 -17.52
CA ASP A 101 22.10 -0.99 -18.75
C ASP A 101 20.91 -0.35 -19.47
N GLU A 102 20.35 -1.03 -20.45
CA GLU A 102 19.19 -0.56 -21.23
C GLU A 102 17.87 -0.53 -20.41
N PHE A 103 17.82 -1.20 -19.25
CA PHE A 103 16.62 -1.29 -18.41
C PHE A 103 16.65 -0.31 -17.25
N GLY A 104 17.83 0.10 -16.76
CA GLY A 104 17.97 1.00 -15.63
C GLY A 104 19.34 1.01 -14.99
N TYR A 105 19.36 1.13 -13.68
CA TYR A 105 20.59 1.16 -12.88
C TYR A 105 20.62 -0.03 -11.92
N GLU A 106 21.81 -0.56 -11.72
CA GLU A 106 22.12 -1.49 -10.65
C GLU A 106 23.02 -0.76 -9.63
N LEU A 107 22.56 -0.67 -8.41
CA LEU A 107 23.28 -0.07 -7.28
C LEU A 107 23.75 -1.19 -6.37
N THR A 108 25.06 -1.39 -6.29
CA THR A 108 25.64 -2.38 -5.39
C THR A 108 25.93 -1.75 -4.03
N GLY A 109 25.41 -2.30 -2.94
CA GLY A 109 25.73 -1.96 -1.55
C GLY A 109 26.83 -2.83 -0.98
N GLU A 110 26.91 -2.88 0.35
CA GLU A 110 27.86 -3.75 1.05
C GLU A 110 27.39 -5.22 1.09
N TYR A 111 26.09 -5.44 1.23
CA TYR A 111 25.50 -6.78 1.43
C TYR A 111 24.33 -7.08 0.48
N ASN A 112 23.91 -6.11 -0.30
CA ASN A 112 22.71 -6.20 -1.15
C ASN A 112 22.87 -5.34 -2.40
N THR A 113 21.99 -5.58 -3.35
CA THR A 113 21.89 -4.86 -4.61
C THR A 113 20.47 -4.30 -4.76
N LEU A 114 20.37 -3.10 -5.30
CA LEU A 114 19.11 -2.51 -5.73
C LEU A 114 19.11 -2.31 -7.24
N TYR A 115 17.99 -2.59 -7.86
CA TYR A 115 17.74 -2.30 -9.26
C TYR A 115 16.76 -1.14 -9.37
N LEU A 116 17.10 -0.16 -10.18
CA LEU A 116 16.27 1.01 -10.42
C LEU A 116 15.72 0.95 -11.84
N TYR A 117 14.41 0.84 -11.94
CA TYR A 117 13.71 0.83 -13.21
C TYR A 117 12.92 2.11 -13.42
N LYS A 118 12.83 2.57 -14.68
CA LYS A 118 12.05 3.76 -15.03
C LYS A 118 10.61 3.37 -15.34
N ASN A 119 9.65 4.02 -14.69
CA ASN A 119 8.25 3.84 -15.01
C ASN A 119 7.82 4.68 -16.22
N GLU A 120 6.59 4.48 -16.70
CA GLU A 120 6.04 5.19 -17.86
C GLU A 120 5.98 6.72 -17.67
N ALA A 121 5.85 7.19 -16.43
CA ALA A 121 5.84 8.61 -16.09
C ALA A 121 7.25 9.24 -16.04
N GLY A 122 8.31 8.42 -16.20
CA GLY A 122 9.69 8.88 -16.23
C GLY A 122 10.37 8.95 -14.86
N TYR A 123 9.73 8.46 -13.80
CA TYR A 123 10.33 8.31 -12.46
C TYR A 123 10.99 6.95 -12.31
N TYR A 124 12.04 6.88 -11.51
CA TYR A 124 12.63 5.61 -11.12
C TYR A 124 11.94 5.04 -9.88
N TYR A 125 11.91 3.73 -9.77
CA TYR A 125 11.56 3.00 -8.55
C TYR A 125 12.60 1.92 -8.29
N ALA A 126 12.84 1.64 -7.01
CA ALA A 126 13.82 0.64 -6.60
C ALA A 126 13.15 -0.71 -6.32
N VAL A 127 13.86 -1.78 -6.66
CA VAL A 127 13.53 -3.15 -6.27
C VAL A 127 14.77 -3.86 -5.72
N THR A 128 14.57 -4.80 -4.82
CA THR A 128 15.64 -5.65 -4.29
C THR A 128 15.96 -6.79 -5.27
N GLU A 129 17.00 -7.57 -4.99
CA GLU A 129 17.32 -8.82 -5.71
C GLU A 129 16.18 -9.85 -5.69
N THR A 130 15.29 -9.75 -4.70
CA THR A 130 14.09 -10.58 -4.58
C THR A 130 12.83 -9.88 -5.10
N GLU A 131 12.99 -8.86 -5.95
CA GLU A 131 11.93 -8.10 -6.60
C GLU A 131 10.97 -7.35 -5.66
N ASN A 132 11.29 -7.24 -4.36
CA ASN A 132 10.50 -6.44 -3.43
C ASN A 132 10.64 -4.95 -3.74
N ARG A 133 9.52 -4.25 -3.79
CA ARG A 133 9.43 -2.80 -4.01
C ARG A 133 9.37 -2.07 -2.67
N PHE A 134 9.68 -0.79 -2.70
CA PHE A 134 9.60 0.08 -1.54
C PHE A 134 8.34 0.92 -1.57
N TYR A 135 7.71 1.08 -0.40
CA TYR A 135 6.46 1.79 -0.25
C TYR A 135 6.54 2.78 0.90
N LYS A 136 5.92 3.94 0.70
CA LYS A 136 5.70 4.94 1.75
C LYS A 136 4.31 4.74 2.34
N ASN A 137 4.24 4.65 3.67
CA ASN A 137 2.97 4.69 4.37
C ASN A 137 2.41 6.11 4.30
N LEU A 138 1.24 6.28 3.71
CA LEU A 138 0.57 7.57 3.59
C LEU A 138 -0.31 7.85 4.80
N PHE A 139 -1.26 6.97 5.06
CA PHE A 139 -2.19 7.10 6.18
C PHE A 139 -2.86 5.76 6.50
N LEU A 140 -3.26 5.61 7.76
CA LEU A 140 -4.09 4.51 8.23
C LEU A 140 -5.55 4.95 8.21
N ILE A 141 -6.43 4.11 7.66
CA ILE A 141 -7.88 4.34 7.67
C ILE A 141 -8.61 3.18 8.32
N GLU A 142 -9.68 3.52 9.01
CA GLU A 142 -10.65 2.59 9.54
C GLU A 142 -11.85 2.56 8.59
N VAL A 143 -12.16 1.40 8.02
CA VAL A 143 -13.23 1.23 7.05
C VAL A 143 -14.15 0.13 7.52
N ARG A 144 -15.46 0.39 7.52
CA ARG A 144 -16.45 -0.64 7.74
C ARG A 144 -16.69 -1.41 6.46
N ALA A 145 -16.66 -2.72 6.57
CA ALA A 145 -16.94 -3.66 5.51
C ALA A 145 -18.15 -4.52 5.88
N ASP A 146 -18.95 -4.84 4.88
CA ASP A 146 -20.10 -5.74 4.99
C ASP A 146 -20.16 -6.64 3.74
N SER A 147 -21.26 -7.32 3.56
CA SER A 147 -21.47 -8.23 2.44
C SER A 147 -21.49 -7.57 1.05
N THR A 148 -21.43 -6.24 0.96
CA THR A 148 -21.36 -5.50 -0.31
C THR A 148 -19.93 -5.29 -0.77
N LEU A 149 -18.93 -5.45 0.11
CA LEU A 149 -17.53 -5.41 -0.26
C LEU A 149 -17.19 -6.60 -1.15
N ARG A 150 -16.58 -6.32 -2.29
CA ARG A 150 -16.04 -7.35 -3.18
C ARG A 150 -14.62 -7.66 -2.75
N PHE A 151 -14.36 -8.90 -2.41
CA PHE A 151 -13.00 -9.41 -2.22
C PHE A 151 -12.62 -10.28 -3.42
N MET A 152 -11.61 -9.84 -4.16
CA MET A 152 -11.12 -10.48 -5.38
C MET A 152 -9.78 -11.15 -5.06
N ASP A 153 -9.77 -12.48 -5.06
CA ASP A 153 -8.57 -13.27 -4.83
C ASP A 153 -7.95 -13.68 -6.17
N TRP A 154 -6.79 -13.15 -6.47
CA TRP A 154 -5.97 -13.50 -7.62
C TRP A 154 -4.61 -14.06 -7.18
N SER A 155 -4.63 -14.89 -6.14
CA SER A 155 -3.42 -15.52 -5.60
C SER A 155 -2.98 -16.76 -6.40
N ASP A 156 -3.86 -17.30 -7.24
CA ASP A 156 -3.51 -18.38 -8.16
C ASP A 156 -2.87 -17.79 -9.43
N PRO A 157 -1.56 -17.98 -9.66
CA PRO A 157 -0.87 -17.42 -10.84
C PRO A 157 -1.29 -18.10 -12.15
N GLU A 158 -1.99 -19.26 -12.10
CA GLU A 158 -2.49 -19.97 -13.28
C GLU A 158 -3.94 -19.59 -13.62
N ALA A 159 -4.61 -18.79 -12.76
CA ALA A 159 -5.97 -18.36 -13.00
C ALA A 159 -6.01 -17.20 -14.00
N ASP A 160 -6.88 -17.29 -15.00
CA ASP A 160 -7.10 -16.20 -15.97
C ASP A 160 -7.80 -14.98 -15.34
N ASP A 161 -8.68 -15.23 -14.36
CA ASP A 161 -9.49 -14.22 -13.67
C ASP A 161 -9.45 -14.43 -12.15
N PRO A 162 -9.57 -13.34 -11.35
CA PRO A 162 -9.66 -13.45 -9.90
C PRO A 162 -10.94 -14.15 -9.45
N THR A 163 -10.88 -14.86 -8.35
CA THR A 163 -12.04 -15.46 -7.68
C THR A 163 -12.69 -14.46 -6.76
N GLU A 164 -14.00 -14.21 -6.93
CA GLU A 164 -14.74 -13.37 -5.99
C GLU A 164 -15.11 -14.16 -4.73
N LEU A 165 -14.73 -13.64 -3.58
CA LEU A 165 -14.95 -14.20 -2.26
C LEU A 165 -15.79 -13.26 -1.40
N THR A 166 -16.37 -13.82 -0.33
CA THR A 166 -17.13 -13.03 0.66
C THR A 166 -16.19 -12.38 1.66
N LEU A 167 -16.70 -11.37 2.40
CA LEU A 167 -15.99 -10.79 3.54
C LEU A 167 -15.59 -11.88 4.55
N LYS A 168 -16.49 -12.81 4.82
CA LYS A 168 -16.22 -13.93 5.73
C LYS A 168 -15.04 -14.81 5.25
N ASP A 169 -14.97 -15.10 3.95
CA ASP A 169 -13.86 -15.88 3.38
C ASP A 169 -12.54 -15.12 3.53
N LEU A 170 -12.53 -13.81 3.24
CA LEU A 170 -11.35 -12.96 3.45
C LEU A 170 -10.86 -13.03 4.90
N LEU A 171 -11.75 -12.76 5.86
CA LEU A 171 -11.40 -12.72 7.28
C LEU A 171 -10.96 -14.11 7.79
N THR A 172 -11.62 -15.17 7.33
CA THR A 172 -11.26 -16.55 7.69
C THR A 172 -9.87 -16.91 7.19
N ARG A 173 -9.56 -16.59 5.94
CA ARG A 173 -8.23 -16.84 5.37
C ARG A 173 -7.15 -16.02 6.05
N TYR A 174 -7.44 -14.76 6.40
CA TYR A 174 -6.52 -13.91 7.15
C TYR A 174 -6.21 -14.49 8.52
N LEU A 175 -7.24 -14.96 9.26
CA LEU A 175 -7.08 -15.60 10.57
C LEU A 175 -6.31 -16.93 10.51
N ASN A 176 -6.45 -17.66 9.42
CA ASN A 176 -5.76 -18.91 9.18
C ASN A 176 -4.33 -18.73 8.64
N GLU A 177 -3.88 -17.49 8.49
CA GLU A 177 -2.57 -17.16 7.89
C GLU A 177 -2.44 -17.68 6.43
N GLU A 178 -3.58 -17.85 5.72
CA GLU A 178 -3.60 -18.24 4.30
C GLU A 178 -3.39 -17.05 3.37
N ILE A 179 -3.61 -15.84 3.89
CA ILE A 179 -3.43 -14.57 3.18
C ILE A 179 -2.52 -13.68 4.03
N HIS A 180 -1.45 -13.21 3.40
CA HIS A 180 -0.59 -12.17 3.96
C HIS A 180 -0.73 -10.92 3.09
N SER A 181 -1.40 -9.90 3.64
CA SER A 181 -1.61 -8.64 2.94
C SER A 181 -0.37 -7.75 3.09
N PHE A 182 0.22 -7.37 1.97
CA PHE A 182 1.35 -6.45 1.86
C PHE A 182 1.05 -5.37 0.82
N ALA A 183 1.82 -4.31 0.82
CA ALA A 183 1.65 -3.21 -0.12
C ALA A 183 1.85 -3.61 -1.60
N ASP A 184 2.62 -4.65 -1.90
CA ASP A 184 2.88 -5.12 -3.26
C ASP A 184 1.87 -6.16 -3.78
N ASN A 185 0.99 -6.68 -2.91
CA ASN A 185 0.00 -7.69 -3.30
C ASN A 185 -1.46 -7.28 -3.06
N THR A 186 -1.72 -6.15 -2.45
CA THR A 186 -3.07 -5.75 -2.09
C THR A 186 -3.42 -4.38 -2.64
N GLU A 187 -4.50 -4.29 -3.38
CA GLU A 187 -5.08 -3.05 -3.86
C GLU A 187 -6.47 -2.86 -3.26
N VAL A 188 -6.81 -1.62 -2.93
CA VAL A 188 -8.13 -1.24 -2.43
C VAL A 188 -8.74 -0.17 -3.33
N THR A 189 -9.99 -0.38 -3.73
CA THR A 189 -10.72 0.55 -4.60
C THR A 189 -11.88 1.18 -3.85
N PHE A 190 -12.00 2.48 -3.94
CA PHE A 190 -13.09 3.27 -3.40
C PHE A 190 -14.03 3.71 -4.53
N ASP A 191 -15.33 3.69 -4.26
CA ASP A 191 -16.34 4.20 -5.19
C ASP A 191 -16.32 5.74 -5.27
N GLU A 192 -17.15 6.31 -6.14
CA GLU A 192 -17.27 7.76 -6.34
C GLU A 192 -17.72 8.53 -5.07
N ASN A 193 -18.27 7.82 -4.09
CA ASN A 193 -18.68 8.39 -2.81
C ASN A 193 -17.61 8.22 -1.72
N GLY A 194 -16.49 7.58 -2.05
CA GLY A 194 -15.39 7.28 -1.11
C GLY A 194 -15.70 6.12 -0.18
N HIS A 195 -16.59 5.19 -0.55
CA HIS A 195 -16.79 3.93 0.16
C HIS A 195 -15.86 2.86 -0.40
N LEU A 196 -15.31 2.02 0.46
CA LEU A 196 -14.53 0.86 0.03
C LEU A 196 -15.44 -0.11 -0.73
N SER A 197 -15.16 -0.32 -2.00
CA SER A 197 -15.97 -1.15 -2.90
C SER A 197 -15.32 -2.48 -3.24
N GLU A 198 -13.98 -2.51 -3.27
CA GLU A 198 -13.24 -3.70 -3.66
C GLU A 198 -11.90 -3.79 -2.94
N ILE A 199 -11.50 -5.02 -2.58
CA ILE A 199 -10.14 -5.39 -2.22
C ILE A 199 -9.69 -6.44 -3.23
N LEU A 200 -8.58 -6.18 -3.92
CA LEU A 200 -7.94 -7.12 -4.81
C LEU A 200 -6.65 -7.63 -4.16
N TYR A 201 -6.56 -8.93 -4.00
CA TYR A 201 -5.36 -9.62 -3.50
C TYR A 201 -4.70 -10.37 -4.67
N ARG A 202 -3.41 -10.12 -4.90
CA ARG A 202 -2.64 -10.72 -5.99
C ARG A 202 -1.62 -11.72 -5.47
N TYR A 203 -1.29 -12.68 -6.30
CA TYR A 203 -0.14 -13.54 -6.07
C TYR A 203 1.15 -12.71 -6.05
N THR A 204 1.99 -13.00 -5.05
CA THR A 204 3.38 -12.56 -5.04
C THR A 204 4.27 -13.80 -4.92
N PRO A 205 5.26 -13.98 -5.82
CA PRO A 205 6.06 -15.19 -5.87
C PRO A 205 6.96 -15.41 -4.64
N TRP A 206 6.90 -14.54 -3.65
CA TRP A 206 7.84 -14.47 -2.53
C TRP A 206 7.19 -14.67 -1.16
N ASN A 207 5.96 -15.13 -1.09
CA ASN A 207 5.27 -15.48 0.16
C ASN A 207 5.53 -16.92 0.56
#